data_7dba8c3519058d5433bfad5ff66f5503
#
_entry.id   7dba8c3519058d5433bfad5ff66f5503
#
_cell.length_a   1.000
_cell.length_b   1.000
_cell.length_c   1.000
_cell.angle_alpha   90.00
_cell.angle_beta   90.00
_cell.angle_gamma   90.00
#
_symmetry.space_group_name_H-M   'P 1'
#
loop_
_entity.id
_entity.type
_entity.pdbx_description
1 polymer ?
#
loop_
_entity_poly.entity_id
_entity_poly.type
_entity_poly.pdbx_seq_one_letter_code
_entity_poly.pdbx_strand_id
1 'polypeptide(L)'
;MLPRLLVRLRSGALAVLAAATAGLIPAATAAAAPAEASSAASAAYCERDLGSWFYCSRTVPDPEVAEKPPEAAGSTKEDEELARFETFKAELDRASKLAVWNPTPENVERFFVLQRAALNQSSLFSDQYRRLVWGRPDLDYSLKRPVSELGKRDWAETRQADRELFLRKILRDVGVFYVFRANCSPCKVFSPIMRDFANRYALTVRGVSVDGSENAYISNAFVDHGQLRSWGIENPATPSILLFQSSSVDPASGAARPTRVRLSDDRVVEVAPCLKPQGCLTYIGAGVMAQDDIVERIYVMLATRPGEDY
;
A
#
# COMPACT_ATOMS: atom_id res chain seq x y z
N MET A 1 -3.64 29.45 -52.97
CA MET A 1 -3.40 28.61 -54.16
C MET A 1 -3.29 27.15 -53.70
N LEU A 2 -4.39 26.43 -53.92
CA LEU A 2 -4.38 24.94 -53.82
C LEU A 2 -3.76 24.34 -55.09
N PRO A 3 -3.29 23.09 -55.04
CA PRO A 3 -4.11 22.08 -55.70
C PRO A 3 -4.41 20.81 -54.91
N ARG A 4 -5.59 20.30 -55.19
CA ARG A 4 -6.15 19.01 -54.83
C ARG A 4 -5.44 17.89 -55.60
N LEU A 5 -5.17 16.74 -54.96
CA LEU A 5 -4.89 15.48 -55.65
C LEU A 5 -5.92 14.42 -55.22
N LEU A 6 -6.75 14.08 -56.20
CA LEU A 6 -7.69 12.94 -56.21
C LEU A 6 -6.90 11.65 -56.43
N VAL A 7 -7.09 10.63 -55.65
CA VAL A 7 -6.71 9.25 -55.99
C VAL A 7 -7.94 8.35 -55.95
N ARG A 8 -8.11 7.67 -57.03
CA ARG A 8 -9.23 6.84 -57.47
C ARG A 8 -9.33 5.52 -56.70
N LEU A 9 -10.55 5.16 -56.35
CA LEU A 9 -10.97 3.79 -56.01
C LEU A 9 -10.79 2.85 -57.23
N ARG A 10 -10.25 1.68 -56.97
CA ARG A 10 -10.37 0.51 -57.86
C ARG A 10 -11.03 -0.63 -57.08
N SER A 11 -12.26 -0.90 -57.48
CA SER A 11 -13.00 -2.11 -57.13
C SER A 11 -12.39 -3.33 -57.84
N GLY A 12 -12.09 -4.36 -57.05
CA GLY A 12 -11.74 -5.68 -57.55
C GLY A 12 -12.59 -6.73 -56.85
N ALA A 13 -13.62 -7.19 -57.54
CA ALA A 13 -14.44 -8.32 -57.11
C ALA A 13 -13.68 -9.62 -57.43
N LEU A 14 -13.49 -10.48 -56.47
CA LEU A 14 -13.12 -11.87 -56.66
C LEU A 14 -14.14 -12.76 -55.93
N ALA A 15 -14.90 -13.47 -56.77
CA ALA A 15 -15.76 -14.55 -56.37
C ALA A 15 -14.89 -15.78 -56.04
N VAL A 16 -15.08 -16.41 -54.91
CA VAL A 16 -14.52 -17.73 -54.60
C VAL A 16 -15.64 -18.66 -54.15
N LEU A 17 -15.69 -19.79 -54.86
CA LEU A 17 -16.62 -20.90 -54.71
C LEU A 17 -16.67 -21.48 -53.29
N ALA A 18 -17.89 -21.79 -52.89
CA ALA A 18 -18.17 -22.65 -51.75
C ALA A 18 -17.88 -24.12 -52.08
N ALA A 19 -17.01 -24.75 -51.31
CA ALA A 19 -16.92 -26.21 -51.22
C ALA A 19 -17.33 -26.62 -49.79
N ALA A 20 -18.48 -27.25 -49.71
CA ALA A 20 -18.96 -27.84 -48.47
C ALA A 20 -18.26 -29.17 -48.22
N THR A 21 -17.44 -29.27 -47.18
CA THR A 21 -16.99 -30.52 -46.62
C THR A 21 -17.58 -30.67 -45.22
N ALA A 22 -18.52 -31.58 -45.06
CA ALA A 22 -19.05 -32.00 -43.79
C ALA A 22 -17.96 -32.76 -43.00
N GLY A 23 -17.29 -32.09 -42.08
CA GLY A 23 -16.40 -32.70 -41.09
C GLY A 23 -17.13 -32.89 -39.78
N LEU A 24 -17.35 -34.14 -39.35
CA LEU A 24 -17.80 -34.50 -38.03
C LEU A 24 -16.79 -33.96 -37.01
N ILE A 25 -17.22 -33.01 -36.17
CA ILE A 25 -16.46 -32.58 -35.00
C ILE A 25 -16.89 -33.50 -33.86
N PRO A 26 -15.96 -34.26 -33.22
CA PRO A 26 -16.31 -34.97 -32.00
C PRO A 26 -16.55 -33.93 -30.88
N ALA A 27 -17.67 -34.06 -30.17
CA ALA A 27 -17.98 -33.28 -29.00
C ALA A 27 -16.92 -33.55 -27.92
N ALA A 28 -16.00 -32.59 -27.75
CA ALA A 28 -15.15 -32.57 -26.58
C ALA A 28 -16.02 -32.22 -25.37
N THR A 29 -16.26 -33.18 -24.53
CA THR A 29 -16.82 -32.97 -23.19
C THR A 29 -15.84 -32.08 -22.43
N ALA A 30 -16.20 -30.81 -22.25
CA ALA A 30 -15.50 -29.92 -21.34
C ALA A 30 -15.69 -30.51 -19.93
N ALA A 31 -14.63 -31.14 -19.43
CA ALA A 31 -14.54 -31.47 -18.02
C ALA A 31 -14.56 -30.13 -17.24
N ALA A 32 -15.61 -29.94 -16.47
CA ALA A 32 -15.70 -28.85 -15.51
C ALA A 32 -14.52 -29.00 -14.53
N ALA A 33 -13.62 -28.05 -14.57
CA ALA A 33 -12.57 -27.94 -13.54
C ALA A 33 -13.23 -27.76 -12.17
N PRO A 34 -12.74 -28.42 -11.12
CA PRO A 34 -13.37 -28.36 -9.82
C PRO A 34 -13.32 -26.92 -9.26
N ALA A 35 -14.48 -26.43 -8.85
CA ALA A 35 -14.68 -25.13 -8.23
C ALA A 35 -14.01 -24.97 -6.83
N GLU A 36 -13.23 -25.96 -6.40
CA GLU A 36 -12.66 -26.02 -5.05
C GLU A 36 -11.36 -25.19 -4.88
N ALA A 37 -10.62 -24.89 -5.96
CA ALA A 37 -9.38 -24.11 -5.84
C ALA A 37 -9.62 -22.61 -5.58
N SER A 38 -10.81 -22.07 -5.93
CA SER A 38 -11.16 -20.67 -5.69
C SER A 38 -11.59 -20.38 -4.25
N SER A 39 -12.18 -21.37 -3.57
CA SER A 39 -12.65 -21.20 -2.19
C SER A 39 -11.52 -21.27 -1.16
N ALA A 40 -10.49 -22.09 -1.41
CA ALA A 40 -9.33 -22.20 -0.51
C ALA A 40 -8.44 -20.95 -0.54
N ALA A 41 -8.27 -20.31 -1.70
CA ALA A 41 -7.51 -19.08 -1.82
C ALA A 41 -8.22 -17.88 -1.15
N SER A 42 -9.57 -17.83 -1.22
CA SER A 42 -10.34 -16.78 -0.55
C SER A 42 -10.41 -16.97 0.97
N ALA A 43 -10.49 -18.20 1.46
CA ALA A 43 -10.47 -18.52 2.88
C ALA A 43 -9.12 -18.09 3.54
N ALA A 44 -7.99 -18.41 2.90
CA ALA A 44 -6.65 -18.01 3.39
C ALA A 44 -6.45 -16.48 3.43
N TYR A 45 -7.18 -15.73 2.61
CA TYR A 45 -7.14 -14.26 2.60
C TYR A 45 -7.98 -13.64 3.72
N CYS A 46 -9.09 -14.27 4.08
CA CYS A 46 -10.00 -13.80 5.12
C CYS A 46 -9.56 -14.18 6.55
N GLU A 47 -8.63 -15.12 6.70
CA GLU A 47 -8.03 -15.50 7.99
C GLU A 47 -6.98 -14.48 8.49
N ARG A 48 -6.47 -13.62 7.60
CA ARG A 48 -5.64 -12.50 8.00
C ARG A 48 -6.54 -11.35 8.38
N ASP A 49 -6.60 -10.96 9.64
CA ASP A 49 -7.40 -9.84 10.20
C ASP A 49 -7.01 -8.48 9.57
N LEU A 50 -7.20 -8.33 8.26
CA LEU A 50 -6.92 -7.12 7.48
C LEU A 50 -8.08 -6.12 7.45
N GLY A 51 -9.06 -6.27 8.36
CA GLY A 51 -10.21 -5.40 8.52
C GLY A 51 -11.35 -5.66 7.52
N SER A 52 -12.52 -5.15 7.83
CA SER A 52 -13.79 -5.35 7.09
C SER A 52 -13.86 -4.73 5.68
N TRP A 53 -12.81 -4.08 5.22
CA TRP A 53 -12.73 -3.39 3.92
C TRP A 53 -12.48 -4.32 2.73
N PHE A 54 -12.11 -5.57 2.95
CA PHE A 54 -11.77 -6.52 1.89
C PHE A 54 -12.83 -7.60 1.72
N TYR A 55 -14.10 -7.25 1.50
CA TYR A 55 -15.18 -8.14 1.03
C TYR A 55 -15.21 -9.56 1.64
N CYS A 56 -14.63 -9.75 2.81
CA CYS A 56 -14.71 -11.00 3.54
C CYS A 56 -15.98 -11.00 4.36
N SER A 57 -17.04 -11.57 3.81
CA SER A 57 -18.24 -11.93 4.60
C SER A 57 -17.82 -13.03 5.58
N ARG A 58 -17.66 -12.70 6.86
CA ARG A 58 -17.64 -13.74 7.89
C ARG A 58 -18.96 -14.47 7.77
N THR A 59 -18.92 -15.73 7.41
CA THR A 59 -20.04 -16.64 7.69
C THR A 59 -20.14 -16.69 9.21
N VAL A 60 -21.04 -15.88 9.75
CA VAL A 60 -21.43 -16.03 11.16
C VAL A 60 -21.97 -17.46 11.25
N PRO A 61 -21.43 -18.34 12.11
CA PRO A 61 -22.05 -19.64 12.37
C PRO A 61 -23.50 -19.36 12.73
N ASP A 62 -24.42 -20.13 12.16
CA ASP A 62 -25.84 -20.09 12.57
C ASP A 62 -25.87 -20.09 14.09
N PRO A 63 -26.47 -19.10 14.75
CA PRO A 63 -26.54 -19.10 16.20
C PRO A 63 -27.30 -20.38 16.58
N GLU A 64 -26.59 -21.32 17.19
CA GLU A 64 -27.16 -22.40 17.92
C GLU A 64 -28.29 -21.80 18.77
N VAL A 65 -29.51 -22.27 18.61
CA VAL A 65 -30.76 -21.70 19.09
C VAL A 65 -30.57 -21.04 20.45
N ALA A 66 -30.32 -19.74 20.44
CA ALA A 66 -30.21 -18.97 21.65
C ALA A 66 -31.58 -19.00 22.35
N GLU A 67 -31.57 -19.39 23.59
CA GLU A 67 -32.74 -19.29 24.48
C GLU A 67 -33.39 -17.92 24.28
N LYS A 68 -34.71 -17.95 24.07
CA LYS A 68 -35.57 -16.77 23.89
C LYS A 68 -35.13 -15.64 24.82
N PRO A 69 -34.75 -14.45 24.29
CA PRO A 69 -34.36 -13.33 25.13
C PRO A 69 -35.50 -13.03 26.12
N PRO A 70 -35.17 -12.58 27.34
CA PRO A 70 -36.21 -12.18 28.29
C PRO A 70 -37.07 -11.10 27.65
N GLU A 71 -38.36 -11.20 27.88
CA GLU A 71 -39.45 -10.36 27.37
C GLU A 71 -39.08 -8.88 27.46
N ALA A 72 -39.21 -8.16 26.36
CA ALA A 72 -38.66 -6.85 26.10
C ALA A 72 -38.93 -5.82 27.21
N ALA A 73 -37.89 -5.37 27.87
CA ALA A 73 -37.88 -4.04 28.48
C ALA A 73 -38.20 -3.04 27.35
N GLY A 74 -39.18 -2.14 27.57
CA GLY A 74 -39.68 -1.21 26.56
C GLY A 74 -38.54 -0.49 25.84
N SER A 75 -38.72 -0.22 24.52
CA SER A 75 -37.71 0.38 23.65
C SER A 75 -37.10 1.61 24.30
N THR A 76 -35.79 1.65 24.34
CA THR A 76 -35.05 2.82 24.84
C THR A 76 -35.19 3.97 23.86
N LYS A 77 -34.96 5.21 24.31
CA LYS A 77 -34.90 6.38 23.38
C LYS A 77 -33.85 6.16 22.26
N GLU A 78 -32.81 5.43 22.56
CA GLU A 78 -31.76 5.08 21.60
C GLU A 78 -32.27 4.13 20.52
N ASP A 79 -33.07 3.12 20.90
CA ASP A 79 -33.70 2.20 19.96
C ASP A 79 -34.68 2.92 19.02
N GLU A 80 -35.42 3.92 19.54
CA GLU A 80 -36.32 4.75 18.75
C GLU A 80 -35.55 5.61 17.74
N GLU A 81 -34.44 6.21 18.13
CA GLU A 81 -33.59 7.02 17.22
C GLU A 81 -32.95 6.13 16.14
N LEU A 82 -32.47 4.95 16.48
CA LEU A 82 -31.95 3.99 15.52
C LEU A 82 -33.02 3.54 14.53
N ALA A 83 -34.23 3.27 14.99
CA ALA A 83 -35.35 2.92 14.10
C ALA A 83 -35.71 4.06 13.14
N ARG A 84 -35.67 5.31 13.58
CA ARG A 84 -35.86 6.49 12.73
C ARG A 84 -34.75 6.61 11.68
N PHE A 85 -33.50 6.37 12.10
CA PHE A 85 -32.36 6.38 11.18
C PHE A 85 -32.49 5.31 10.09
N GLU A 86 -32.83 4.06 10.43
CA GLU A 86 -33.01 3.00 9.44
C GLU A 86 -34.16 3.27 8.49
N THR A 87 -35.26 3.85 8.99
CA THR A 87 -36.40 4.28 8.15
C THR A 87 -35.97 5.34 7.14
N PHE A 88 -35.28 6.37 7.60
CA PHE A 88 -34.76 7.45 6.76
C PHE A 88 -33.77 6.94 5.70
N LYS A 89 -32.86 6.06 6.10
CA LYS A 89 -31.87 5.45 5.21
C LYS A 89 -32.55 4.62 4.10
N ALA A 90 -33.55 3.82 4.44
CA ALA A 90 -34.33 3.05 3.47
C ALA A 90 -35.09 3.96 2.49
N GLU A 91 -35.65 5.07 2.99
CA GLU A 91 -36.37 6.03 2.13
C GLU A 91 -35.42 6.76 1.18
N LEU A 92 -34.25 7.21 1.66
CA LEU A 92 -33.21 7.84 0.85
C LEU A 92 -32.71 6.90 -0.25
N ASP A 93 -32.38 5.66 0.09
CA ASP A 93 -31.94 4.63 -0.87
C ASP A 93 -32.98 4.38 -1.95
N ARG A 94 -34.26 4.22 -1.55
CA ARG A 94 -35.35 4.05 -2.50
C ARG A 94 -35.52 5.27 -3.41
N ALA A 95 -35.48 6.47 -2.86
CA ALA A 95 -35.62 7.70 -3.63
C ALA A 95 -34.48 7.88 -4.63
N SER A 96 -33.22 7.57 -4.22
CA SER A 96 -32.06 7.58 -5.09
C SER A 96 -32.21 6.64 -6.28
N LYS A 97 -32.61 5.40 -6.02
CA LYS A 97 -32.84 4.39 -7.07
C LYS A 97 -33.93 4.80 -8.06
N LEU A 98 -35.04 5.36 -7.56
CA LEU A 98 -36.13 5.83 -8.41
C LEU A 98 -35.71 7.05 -9.25
N ALA A 99 -35.01 8.01 -8.68
CA ALA A 99 -34.53 9.19 -9.39
C ALA A 99 -33.57 8.84 -10.53
N VAL A 100 -32.73 7.81 -10.34
CA VAL A 100 -31.80 7.34 -11.38
C VAL A 100 -32.52 6.51 -12.45
N TRP A 101 -33.42 5.63 -12.05
CA TRP A 101 -34.08 4.71 -12.98
C TRP A 101 -35.19 5.36 -13.78
N ASN A 102 -36.00 6.24 -13.15
CA ASN A 102 -37.10 7.01 -13.77
C ASN A 102 -36.97 8.50 -13.36
N PRO A 103 -36.15 9.31 -14.06
CA PRO A 103 -35.78 10.65 -13.67
C PRO A 103 -36.92 11.68 -13.98
N THR A 104 -38.09 11.49 -13.39
CA THR A 104 -39.11 12.51 -13.40
C THR A 104 -38.74 13.65 -12.45
N PRO A 105 -39.23 14.89 -12.70
CA PRO A 105 -38.98 16.02 -11.80
C PRO A 105 -39.28 15.69 -10.33
N GLU A 106 -40.41 15.01 -10.07
CA GLU A 106 -40.88 14.65 -8.74
C GLU A 106 -39.95 13.63 -8.05
N ASN A 107 -39.46 12.62 -8.80
CA ASN A 107 -38.51 11.64 -8.26
C ASN A 107 -37.16 12.28 -7.93
N VAL A 108 -36.70 13.17 -8.81
CA VAL A 108 -35.44 13.89 -8.59
C VAL A 108 -35.57 14.85 -7.41
N GLU A 109 -36.68 15.63 -7.34
CA GLU A 109 -36.92 16.53 -6.22
C GLU A 109 -36.97 15.79 -4.87
N ARG A 110 -37.73 14.69 -4.81
CA ARG A 110 -37.82 13.88 -3.59
C ARG A 110 -36.43 13.39 -3.13
N PHE A 111 -35.63 12.89 -4.05
CA PHE A 111 -34.25 12.47 -3.74
C PHE A 111 -33.42 13.64 -3.21
N PHE A 112 -33.49 14.80 -3.87
CA PHE A 112 -32.76 16.01 -3.47
C PHE A 112 -33.12 16.50 -2.06
N VAL A 113 -34.41 16.47 -1.70
CA VAL A 113 -34.87 16.87 -0.36
C VAL A 113 -34.29 15.94 0.72
N LEU A 114 -34.36 14.62 0.49
CA LEU A 114 -33.81 13.63 1.43
C LEU A 114 -32.28 13.70 1.50
N GLN A 115 -31.60 13.87 0.37
CA GLN A 115 -30.16 14.05 0.32
C GLN A 115 -29.71 15.29 1.09
N ARG A 116 -30.44 16.42 0.93
CA ARG A 116 -30.15 17.65 1.69
C ARG A 116 -30.32 17.44 3.20
N ALA A 117 -31.34 16.69 3.63
CA ALA A 117 -31.53 16.37 5.04
C ALA A 117 -30.35 15.53 5.56
N ALA A 118 -29.88 14.52 4.82
CA ALA A 118 -28.70 13.74 5.17
C ALA A 118 -27.44 14.60 5.28
N LEU A 119 -27.20 15.52 4.32
CA LEU A 119 -26.06 16.43 4.34
C LEU A 119 -26.09 17.39 5.54
N ASN A 120 -27.28 17.92 5.87
CA ASN A 120 -27.45 18.79 7.04
C ASN A 120 -27.09 18.03 8.34
N GLN A 121 -27.55 16.80 8.47
CA GLN A 121 -27.23 15.96 9.62
C GLN A 121 -25.74 15.63 9.69
N SER A 122 -25.08 15.33 8.55
CA SER A 122 -23.66 15.12 8.47
C SER A 122 -22.85 16.37 8.84
N SER A 123 -23.34 17.56 8.48
CA SER A 123 -22.72 18.83 8.86
C SER A 123 -22.81 19.07 10.37
N LEU A 124 -23.97 18.78 10.96
CA LEU A 124 -24.16 18.86 12.40
C LEU A 124 -23.25 17.89 13.15
N PHE A 125 -23.16 16.64 12.69
CA PHE A 125 -22.23 15.66 13.24
C PHE A 125 -20.78 16.17 13.18
N SER A 126 -20.35 16.69 12.02
CA SER A 126 -18.99 17.19 11.82
C SER A 126 -18.66 18.38 12.75
N ASP A 127 -19.64 19.25 13.01
CA ASP A 127 -19.46 20.36 13.95
C ASP A 127 -19.35 19.86 15.40
N GLN A 128 -20.23 18.97 15.83
CA GLN A 128 -20.17 18.36 17.16
C GLN A 128 -18.90 17.56 17.38
N TYR A 129 -18.49 16.79 16.37
CA TYR A 129 -17.23 16.04 16.38
C TYR A 129 -16.03 16.97 16.61
N ARG A 130 -15.92 18.05 15.83
CA ARG A 130 -14.82 19.02 15.98
C ARG A 130 -14.81 19.66 17.37
N ARG A 131 -15.97 20.10 17.88
CA ARG A 131 -16.08 20.70 19.22
C ARG A 131 -15.66 19.72 20.31
N LEU A 132 -16.07 18.45 20.19
CA LEU A 132 -15.67 17.40 21.13
C LEU A 132 -14.15 17.17 21.09
N VAL A 133 -13.60 16.97 19.89
CA VAL A 133 -12.17 16.68 19.72
C VAL A 133 -11.30 17.83 20.21
N TRP A 134 -11.64 19.08 19.87
CA TRP A 134 -10.89 20.26 20.35
C TRP A 134 -10.94 20.44 21.87
N GLY A 135 -12.00 19.97 22.53
CA GLY A 135 -12.12 19.96 23.96
C GLY A 135 -11.48 18.75 24.66
N ARG A 136 -10.97 17.77 23.91
CA ARG A 136 -10.47 16.49 24.39
C ARG A 136 -9.11 16.15 23.77
N PRO A 137 -7.98 16.61 24.36
CA PRO A 137 -6.64 16.35 23.83
C PRO A 137 -6.30 14.87 23.65
N ASP A 138 -6.90 14.00 24.43
CA ASP A 138 -6.76 12.54 24.33
C ASP A 138 -7.38 11.96 23.04
N LEU A 139 -8.35 12.64 22.44
CA LEU A 139 -9.01 12.27 21.19
C LEU A 139 -8.48 13.05 19.98
N ASP A 140 -7.71 14.11 20.20
CA ASP A 140 -7.23 14.99 19.14
C ASP A 140 -5.96 14.44 18.49
N TYR A 141 -6.14 13.67 17.40
CA TYR A 141 -5.03 13.14 16.61
C TYR A 141 -4.18 14.23 15.95
N SER A 142 -4.73 15.46 15.78
CA SER A 142 -3.97 16.57 15.19
C SER A 142 -2.80 17.05 16.06
N LEU A 143 -2.80 16.70 17.34
CA LEU A 143 -1.67 16.91 18.26
C LEU A 143 -0.49 15.99 17.95
N LYS A 144 -0.75 14.81 17.38
CA LYS A 144 0.28 13.87 16.91
C LYS A 144 0.69 14.13 15.47
N ARG A 145 -0.27 14.44 14.61
CA ARG A 145 -0.09 14.70 13.19
C ARG A 145 -0.81 15.97 12.78
N PRO A 146 -0.10 17.11 12.70
CA PRO A 146 -0.72 18.41 12.42
C PRO A 146 -1.47 18.43 11.08
N VAL A 147 -2.60 19.13 11.07
CA VAL A 147 -3.44 19.29 9.86
C VAL A 147 -3.26 20.67 9.20
N SER A 148 -2.74 21.66 9.92
CA SER A 148 -2.43 22.98 9.36
C SER A 148 -1.18 22.93 8.48
N GLU A 149 -1.13 23.73 7.44
CA GLU A 149 0.01 23.72 6.49
C GLU A 149 1.34 24.08 7.15
N LEU A 150 1.33 25.01 8.09
CA LEU A 150 2.53 25.36 8.86
C LEU A 150 2.96 24.20 9.76
N GLY A 151 2.01 23.61 10.50
CA GLY A 151 2.31 22.49 11.38
C GLY A 151 2.77 21.24 10.60
N LYS A 152 2.20 20.96 9.43
CA LYS A 152 2.65 19.85 8.57
C LYS A 152 4.10 20.03 8.13
N ARG A 153 4.49 21.25 7.77
CA ARG A 153 5.86 21.55 7.35
C ARG A 153 6.84 21.34 8.49
N ASP A 154 6.59 21.96 9.63
CA ASP A 154 7.43 21.84 10.82
C ASP A 154 7.56 20.37 11.28
N TRP A 155 6.44 19.66 11.29
CA TRP A 155 6.40 18.22 11.62
C TRP A 155 7.23 17.39 10.64
N ALA A 156 7.10 17.64 9.32
CA ALA A 156 7.86 16.91 8.30
C ALA A 156 9.36 17.21 8.38
N GLU A 157 9.75 18.47 8.60
CA GLU A 157 11.15 18.90 8.76
C GLU A 157 11.77 18.24 10.00
N THR A 158 11.08 18.25 11.13
CA THR A 158 11.53 17.60 12.37
C THR A 158 11.70 16.08 12.18
N ARG A 159 10.72 15.43 11.57
CA ARG A 159 10.79 13.99 11.28
C ARG A 159 11.94 13.65 10.34
N GLN A 160 12.16 14.44 9.31
CA GLN A 160 13.27 14.25 8.39
C GLN A 160 14.62 14.42 9.10
N ALA A 161 14.76 15.44 9.93
CA ALA A 161 15.98 15.65 10.72
C ALA A 161 16.24 14.46 11.67
N ASP A 162 15.23 13.96 12.35
CA ASP A 162 15.35 12.79 13.23
C ASP A 162 15.76 11.51 12.46
N ARG A 163 15.18 11.27 11.29
CA ARG A 163 15.52 10.13 10.42
C ARG A 163 16.97 10.22 9.93
N GLU A 164 17.44 11.41 9.54
CA GLU A 164 18.81 11.64 9.15
C GLU A 164 19.78 11.44 10.33
N LEU A 165 19.41 11.96 11.50
CA LEU A 165 20.20 11.78 12.72
C LEU A 165 20.33 10.29 13.07
N PHE A 166 19.21 9.57 13.02
CA PHE A 166 19.18 8.11 13.22
C PHE A 166 20.12 7.39 12.26
N LEU A 167 19.99 7.64 10.95
CA LEU A 167 20.83 7.02 9.93
C LEU A 167 22.32 7.27 10.22
N ARG A 168 22.70 8.52 10.52
CA ARG A 168 24.10 8.89 10.85
C ARG A 168 24.65 8.13 12.06
N LYS A 169 23.81 7.78 13.03
CA LYS A 169 24.23 7.05 14.24
C LYS A 169 24.46 5.57 13.99
N ILE A 170 23.81 4.99 12.98
CA ILE A 170 23.89 3.55 12.67
C ILE A 170 24.76 3.23 11.46
N LEU A 171 25.42 4.18 10.84
CA LEU A 171 26.22 4.01 9.61
C LEU A 171 27.28 2.91 9.66
N ARG A 172 27.80 2.59 10.85
CA ARG A 172 28.79 1.52 11.02
C ARG A 172 28.18 0.12 10.92
N ASP A 173 26.89 0.02 11.18
CA ASP A 173 26.17 -1.23 11.29
C ASP A 173 25.32 -1.53 10.06
N VAL A 174 25.21 -0.57 9.14
CA VAL A 174 24.36 -0.70 7.95
C VAL A 174 25.10 -0.36 6.67
N GLY A 175 24.64 -0.96 5.57
CA GLY A 175 25.06 -0.66 4.21
C GLY A 175 23.93 -0.91 3.23
N VAL A 176 24.13 -0.57 1.98
CA VAL A 176 23.10 -0.73 0.94
C VAL A 176 23.69 -1.49 -0.25
N PHE A 177 22.98 -2.51 -0.71
CA PHE A 177 23.19 -3.11 -2.03
C PHE A 177 22.25 -2.45 -3.03
N TYR A 178 22.81 -1.95 -4.11
CA TYR A 178 22.10 -1.36 -5.24
C TYR A 178 22.13 -2.31 -6.43
N VAL A 179 20.99 -2.86 -6.78
CA VAL A 179 20.85 -3.85 -7.87
C VAL A 179 20.51 -3.13 -9.17
N PHE A 180 21.30 -3.39 -10.21
CA PHE A 180 21.15 -2.73 -11.51
C PHE A 180 21.49 -3.66 -12.69
N ARG A 181 21.19 -3.19 -13.92
CA ARG A 181 21.58 -3.82 -15.19
C ARG A 181 21.80 -2.74 -16.27
N ALA A 182 22.46 -3.11 -17.37
CA ALA A 182 22.78 -2.19 -18.49
C ALA A 182 21.50 -1.62 -19.15
N ASN A 183 20.59 -2.50 -19.56
CA ASN A 183 19.35 -2.14 -20.26
C ASN A 183 18.23 -1.77 -19.27
N CYS A 184 18.47 -0.71 -18.48
CA CYS A 184 17.55 -0.25 -17.45
C CYS A 184 17.49 1.29 -17.48
N SER A 185 16.48 1.84 -18.14
CA SER A 185 16.29 3.29 -18.21
C SER A 185 16.13 3.92 -16.81
N PRO A 186 15.34 3.36 -15.88
CA PRO A 186 15.27 3.86 -14.50
C PRO A 186 16.62 3.78 -13.76
N CYS A 187 17.47 2.77 -14.05
CA CYS A 187 18.79 2.67 -13.41
C CYS A 187 19.70 3.84 -13.79
N LYS A 188 19.62 4.33 -15.04
CA LYS A 188 20.40 5.50 -15.49
C LYS A 188 20.05 6.75 -14.72
N VAL A 189 18.78 6.91 -14.32
CA VAL A 189 18.30 8.03 -13.51
C VAL A 189 18.66 7.83 -12.04
N PHE A 190 18.58 6.60 -11.53
CA PHE A 190 18.72 6.33 -10.12
C PHE A 190 20.18 6.17 -9.66
N SER A 191 21.09 5.73 -10.53
CA SER A 191 22.51 5.54 -10.16
C SER A 191 23.19 6.83 -9.66
N PRO A 192 23.05 8.02 -10.31
CA PRO A 192 23.59 9.25 -9.75
C PRO A 192 22.96 9.62 -8.40
N ILE A 193 21.67 9.40 -8.20
CA ILE A 193 20.98 9.63 -6.91
C ILE A 193 21.61 8.75 -5.82
N MET A 194 21.88 7.47 -6.12
CA MET A 194 22.51 6.54 -5.18
C MET A 194 23.95 6.91 -4.84
N ARG A 195 24.73 7.41 -5.82
CA ARG A 195 26.06 7.97 -5.57
C ARG A 195 25.99 9.17 -4.62
N ASP A 196 25.08 10.09 -4.91
CA ASP A 196 24.93 11.32 -4.11
C ASP A 196 24.41 11.00 -2.70
N PHE A 197 23.53 9.98 -2.57
CA PHE A 197 23.08 9.45 -1.30
C PHE A 197 24.25 8.85 -0.49
N ALA A 198 25.07 8.01 -1.13
CA ALA A 198 26.26 7.44 -0.50
C ALA A 198 27.21 8.53 0.02
N ASN A 199 27.46 9.57 -0.78
CA ASN A 199 28.34 10.69 -0.43
C ASN A 199 27.76 11.56 0.69
N ARG A 200 26.46 11.90 0.61
CA ARG A 200 25.77 12.78 1.60
C ARG A 200 25.79 12.18 3.00
N TYR A 201 25.58 10.88 3.10
CA TYR A 201 25.49 10.20 4.39
C TYR A 201 26.78 9.45 4.79
N ALA A 202 27.81 9.43 3.93
CA ALA A 202 28.97 8.55 4.09
C ALA A 202 28.57 7.08 4.28
N LEU A 203 27.50 6.65 3.61
CA LEU A 203 26.96 5.31 3.70
C LEU A 203 27.61 4.41 2.65
N THR A 204 27.98 3.20 3.03
CA THR A 204 28.49 2.19 2.10
C THR A 204 27.36 1.73 1.17
N VAL A 205 27.48 2.09 -0.11
CA VAL A 205 26.61 1.59 -1.19
C VAL A 205 27.44 0.68 -2.08
N ARG A 206 27.03 -0.58 -2.24
CA ARG A 206 27.70 -1.56 -3.09
C ARG A 206 26.79 -1.98 -4.24
N GLY A 207 27.28 -1.89 -5.46
CA GLY A 207 26.51 -2.29 -6.64
C GLY A 207 26.44 -3.81 -6.81
N VAL A 208 25.32 -4.29 -7.32
CA VAL A 208 25.10 -5.68 -7.76
C VAL A 208 24.63 -5.64 -9.20
N SER A 209 25.50 -6.03 -10.10
CA SER A 209 25.20 -6.10 -11.54
C SER A 209 24.55 -7.44 -11.88
N VAL A 210 23.32 -7.42 -12.38
CA VAL A 210 22.58 -8.66 -12.74
C VAL A 210 23.10 -9.27 -14.05
N ASP A 211 23.66 -8.44 -14.93
CA ASP A 211 24.08 -8.83 -16.30
C ASP A 211 25.57 -8.63 -16.58
N GLY A 212 26.35 -8.36 -15.54
CA GLY A 212 27.80 -8.13 -15.66
C GLY A 212 28.19 -6.73 -16.17
N SER A 213 27.22 -5.83 -16.34
CA SER A 213 27.50 -4.45 -16.77
C SER A 213 28.18 -3.63 -15.68
N GLU A 214 28.99 -2.67 -16.10
CA GLU A 214 29.59 -1.66 -15.23
C GLU A 214 28.61 -0.50 -14.95
N ASN A 215 28.81 0.18 -13.83
CA ASN A 215 28.05 1.37 -13.45
C ASN A 215 29.01 2.55 -13.25
N ALA A 216 28.85 3.59 -14.04
CA ALA A 216 29.72 4.79 -13.98
C ALA A 216 29.67 5.56 -12.66
N TYR A 217 28.63 5.35 -11.86
CA TYR A 217 28.41 6.09 -10.60
C TYR A 217 28.73 5.26 -9.35
N ILE A 218 28.74 3.92 -9.46
CA ILE A 218 28.98 2.99 -8.34
C ILE A 218 30.17 2.09 -8.69
N SER A 219 31.36 2.53 -8.32
CA SER A 219 32.63 1.89 -8.70
C SER A 219 32.92 0.58 -7.97
N ASN A 220 32.28 0.32 -6.82
CA ASN A 220 32.47 -0.89 -6.02
C ASN A 220 31.38 -1.95 -6.31
N ALA A 221 30.93 -2.05 -7.56
CA ALA A 221 29.98 -3.05 -7.98
C ALA A 221 30.63 -4.42 -8.18
N PHE A 222 29.84 -5.48 -7.99
CA PHE A 222 30.20 -6.85 -8.35
C PHE A 222 29.10 -7.48 -9.20
N VAL A 223 29.48 -8.51 -9.96
CA VAL A 223 28.54 -9.27 -10.79
C VAL A 223 27.81 -10.29 -9.91
N ASP A 224 26.50 -10.41 -10.08
CA ASP A 224 25.73 -11.45 -9.43
C ASP A 224 26.03 -12.83 -10.03
N HIS A 225 26.57 -13.71 -9.23
CA HIS A 225 26.81 -15.12 -9.55
C HIS A 225 25.88 -16.05 -8.73
N GLY A 226 24.69 -15.58 -8.40
CA GLY A 226 23.69 -16.30 -7.61
C GLY A 226 23.54 -15.79 -6.18
N GLN A 227 24.21 -14.70 -5.83
CA GLN A 227 24.08 -14.07 -4.50
C GLN A 227 22.63 -13.59 -4.26
N LEU A 228 22.03 -12.96 -5.25
CA LEU A 228 20.64 -12.50 -5.14
C LEU A 228 19.69 -13.68 -4.86
N ARG A 229 19.87 -14.79 -5.56
CA ARG A 229 19.08 -16.01 -5.31
C ARG A 229 19.33 -16.56 -3.91
N SER A 230 20.57 -16.58 -3.43
CA SER A 230 20.90 -17.03 -2.07
C SER A 230 20.29 -16.12 -0.99
N TRP A 231 19.97 -14.87 -1.34
CA TRP A 231 19.26 -13.91 -0.50
C TRP A 231 17.73 -13.99 -0.64
N GLY A 232 17.23 -14.96 -1.42
CA GLY A 232 15.79 -15.16 -1.65
C GLY A 232 15.19 -14.28 -2.75
N ILE A 233 16.02 -13.68 -3.61
CA ILE A 233 15.58 -12.80 -4.70
C ILE A 233 15.86 -13.51 -6.03
N GLU A 234 14.84 -14.20 -6.54
CA GLU A 234 14.97 -14.98 -7.79
C GLU A 234 14.92 -14.11 -9.05
N ASN A 235 14.03 -13.11 -9.07
CA ASN A 235 13.82 -12.20 -10.20
C ASN A 235 13.95 -10.75 -9.72
N PRO A 236 15.17 -10.22 -9.63
CA PRO A 236 15.38 -8.88 -9.09
C PRO A 236 14.78 -7.81 -10.03
N ALA A 237 13.87 -7.00 -9.50
CA ALA A 237 13.50 -5.76 -10.15
C ALA A 237 14.71 -4.83 -10.22
N THR A 238 14.90 -4.11 -11.32
CA THR A 238 16.00 -3.13 -11.45
C THR A 238 15.46 -1.77 -11.85
N PRO A 239 15.91 -0.68 -11.16
CA PRO A 239 16.79 -0.71 -10.00
C PRO A 239 16.07 -1.19 -8.73
N SER A 240 16.81 -1.78 -7.79
CA SER A 240 16.29 -2.07 -6.45
C SER A 240 17.35 -1.85 -5.37
N ILE A 241 16.91 -1.69 -4.15
CA ILE A 241 17.75 -1.42 -2.99
C ILE A 241 17.48 -2.46 -1.91
N LEU A 242 18.56 -3.01 -1.39
CA LEU A 242 18.58 -3.92 -0.24
C LEU A 242 19.37 -3.27 0.88
N LEU A 243 18.77 -3.16 2.05
CA LEU A 243 19.46 -2.75 3.26
C LEU A 243 20.18 -3.95 3.87
N PHE A 244 21.47 -3.82 4.06
CA PHE A 244 22.26 -4.76 4.85
C PHE A 244 22.44 -4.20 6.26
N GLN A 245 22.23 -5.04 7.25
CA GLN A 245 22.53 -4.76 8.65
C GLN A 245 23.50 -5.82 9.17
N SER A 246 24.59 -5.39 9.81
CA SER A 246 25.53 -6.30 10.46
C SER A 246 24.88 -7.02 11.63
N SER A 247 25.44 -8.17 12.01
CA SER A 247 24.94 -8.93 13.15
C SER A 247 24.98 -8.11 14.44
N SER A 248 23.86 -8.09 15.14
CA SER A 248 23.76 -7.51 16.49
C SER A 248 24.14 -8.50 17.59
N VAL A 249 24.58 -9.70 17.23
CA VAL A 249 24.95 -10.75 18.19
C VAL A 249 26.41 -10.60 18.60
N ASP A 250 26.67 -10.60 19.89
CA ASP A 250 28.04 -10.65 20.42
C ASP A 250 28.65 -12.01 20.13
N PRO A 251 29.79 -12.09 19.39
CA PRO A 251 30.41 -13.35 19.04
C PRO A 251 30.89 -14.20 20.26
N ALA A 252 31.19 -13.54 21.37
CA ALA A 252 31.71 -14.21 22.54
C ALA A 252 30.60 -14.76 23.46
N SER A 253 29.53 -14.01 23.63
CA SER A 253 28.42 -14.36 24.53
C SER A 253 27.22 -14.96 23.83
N GLY A 254 27.07 -14.78 22.50
CA GLY A 254 25.87 -15.14 21.75
C GLY A 254 24.64 -14.24 22.07
N ALA A 255 24.81 -13.24 22.91
CA ALA A 255 23.72 -12.34 23.31
C ALA A 255 23.51 -11.21 22.29
N ALA A 256 22.26 -10.78 22.11
CA ALA A 256 21.97 -9.59 21.30
C ALA A 256 22.44 -8.32 22.01
N ARG A 257 23.12 -7.45 21.26
CA ARG A 257 23.50 -6.11 21.72
C ARG A 257 22.46 -5.12 21.23
N PRO A 258 21.63 -4.52 22.11
CA PRO A 258 20.67 -3.51 21.71
C PRO A 258 21.39 -2.22 21.34
N THR A 259 21.20 -1.76 20.12
CA THR A 259 21.64 -0.42 19.70
C THR A 259 20.52 0.56 19.95
N ARG A 260 20.80 1.66 20.66
CA ARG A 260 19.83 2.71 20.98
C ARG A 260 20.31 4.04 20.42
N VAL A 261 19.42 4.75 19.77
CA VAL A 261 19.69 6.08 19.20
C VAL A 261 18.80 7.10 19.89
N ARG A 262 19.41 8.17 20.40
CA ARG A 262 18.68 9.33 20.91
C ARG A 262 18.41 10.30 19.77
N LEU A 263 17.17 10.69 19.59
CA LEU A 263 16.70 11.66 18.60
C LEU A 263 16.78 13.11 19.14
N SER A 264 16.37 14.05 18.32
CA SER A 264 16.45 15.49 18.62
C SER A 264 15.57 15.93 19.79
N ASP A 265 14.46 15.25 20.02
CA ASP A 265 13.47 15.48 21.08
C ASP A 265 13.72 14.61 22.33
N ASP A 266 14.94 14.11 22.51
CA ASP A 266 15.34 13.19 23.57
C ASP A 266 14.66 11.81 23.58
N ARG A 267 13.78 11.51 22.63
CA ARG A 267 13.27 10.15 22.44
C ARG A 267 14.41 9.20 22.15
N VAL A 268 14.37 8.04 22.77
CA VAL A 268 15.31 6.96 22.54
C VAL A 268 14.64 5.88 21.72
N VAL A 269 15.18 5.63 20.54
CA VAL A 269 14.72 4.60 19.63
C VAL A 269 15.66 3.39 19.68
N GLU A 270 15.09 2.21 19.81
CA GLU A 270 15.85 0.96 19.77
C GLU A 270 15.90 0.42 18.35
N VAL A 271 17.12 0.17 17.85
CA VAL A 271 17.33 -0.40 16.52
C VAL A 271 16.92 -1.87 16.52
N ALA A 272 16.10 -2.28 15.57
CA ALA A 272 15.74 -3.69 15.39
C ALA A 272 17.00 -4.56 15.26
N PRO A 273 17.19 -5.57 16.11
CA PRO A 273 18.44 -6.35 16.11
C PRO A 273 18.49 -7.33 14.93
N CYS A 274 19.64 -7.45 14.31
CA CYS A 274 19.93 -8.54 13.40
C CYS A 274 20.53 -9.74 14.17
N LEU A 275 19.78 -10.81 14.29
CA LEU A 275 20.20 -11.99 15.05
C LEU A 275 20.96 -13.04 14.20
N LYS A 276 21.12 -12.81 12.90
CA LYS A 276 21.85 -13.70 12.00
C LYS A 276 23.35 -13.39 12.06
N PRO A 277 24.24 -14.39 12.27
CA PRO A 277 25.69 -14.16 12.33
C PRO A 277 26.28 -13.51 11.07
N GLN A 278 25.73 -13.84 9.89
CA GLN A 278 26.15 -13.30 8.60
C GLN A 278 25.58 -11.93 8.27
N GLY A 279 24.76 -11.34 9.15
CA GLY A 279 24.01 -10.11 8.91
C GLY A 279 22.62 -10.38 8.34
N CYS A 280 21.85 -9.33 8.27
CA CYS A 280 20.48 -9.34 7.78
C CYS A 280 20.36 -8.50 6.50
N LEU A 281 19.58 -9.00 5.55
CA LEU A 281 19.22 -8.28 4.34
C LEU A 281 17.71 -8.01 4.35
N THR A 282 17.36 -6.76 4.08
CA THR A 282 15.98 -6.32 4.00
C THR A 282 15.75 -5.60 2.68
N TYR A 283 14.77 -6.04 1.91
CA TYR A 283 14.39 -5.35 0.69
C TYR A 283 13.64 -4.06 1.05
N ILE A 284 14.16 -2.90 0.61
CA ILE A 284 13.58 -1.60 0.97
C ILE A 284 12.91 -0.89 -0.20
N GLY A 285 13.14 -1.33 -1.43
CA GLY A 285 12.38 -0.81 -2.55
C GLY A 285 12.93 -1.08 -3.93
N ALA A 286 12.09 -0.85 -4.94
CA ALA A 286 12.44 -0.88 -6.36
C ALA A 286 11.96 0.39 -7.06
N GLY A 287 12.57 0.67 -8.21
CA GLY A 287 12.32 1.89 -8.98
C GLY A 287 13.15 3.06 -8.52
N VAL A 288 12.87 4.23 -9.09
CA VAL A 288 13.54 5.48 -8.72
C VAL A 288 12.88 6.06 -7.46
N MET A 289 13.68 6.37 -6.46
CA MET A 289 13.22 6.95 -5.20
C MET A 289 13.98 8.23 -4.88
N ALA A 290 13.36 9.15 -4.16
CA ALA A 290 14.07 10.29 -3.58
C ALA A 290 14.98 9.83 -2.42
N GLN A 291 16.00 10.59 -2.11
CA GLN A 291 16.91 10.27 -1.00
C GLN A 291 16.17 10.21 0.34
N ASP A 292 15.21 11.11 0.52
CA ASP A 292 14.41 11.20 1.75
C ASP A 292 13.50 9.96 1.92
N ASP A 293 12.97 9.42 0.83
CA ASP A 293 12.21 8.15 0.85
C ASP A 293 13.09 6.97 1.27
N ILE A 294 14.36 6.96 0.83
CA ILE A 294 15.31 5.89 1.23
C ILE A 294 15.58 5.98 2.73
N VAL A 295 15.85 7.19 3.24
CA VAL A 295 16.09 7.42 4.68
C VAL A 295 14.87 7.03 5.50
N GLU A 296 13.67 7.43 5.06
CA GLU A 296 12.42 7.06 5.73
C GLU A 296 12.23 5.55 5.81
N ARG A 297 12.43 4.83 4.70
CA ARG A 297 12.28 3.37 4.68
C ARG A 297 13.30 2.67 5.58
N ILE A 298 14.55 3.14 5.61
CA ILE A 298 15.57 2.62 6.53
C ILE A 298 15.12 2.85 7.99
N TYR A 299 14.63 4.04 8.30
CA TYR A 299 14.13 4.38 9.63
C TYR A 299 12.96 3.49 10.03
N VAL A 300 11.94 3.38 9.18
CA VAL A 300 10.75 2.55 9.46
C VAL A 300 11.12 1.09 9.68
N MET A 301 12.01 0.54 8.85
CA MET A 301 12.41 -0.88 8.96
C MET A 301 13.25 -1.20 10.20
N LEU A 302 14.01 -0.23 10.70
CA LEU A 302 14.95 -0.46 11.79
C LEU A 302 14.54 0.18 13.13
N ALA A 303 13.67 1.19 13.11
CA ALA A 303 13.39 2.05 14.27
C ALA A 303 11.95 2.00 14.74
N THR A 304 11.03 1.40 13.98
CA THR A 304 9.60 1.37 14.31
C THR A 304 9.05 -0.05 14.30
N ARG A 305 7.99 -0.26 15.07
CA ARG A 305 7.22 -1.51 15.05
C ARG A 305 5.94 -1.33 14.25
N PRO A 306 5.37 -2.40 13.68
CA PRO A 306 4.07 -2.32 13.05
C PRO A 306 3.01 -1.70 13.98
N GLY A 307 2.33 -0.63 13.49
CA GLY A 307 1.32 0.10 14.26
C GLY A 307 1.85 1.31 15.06
N GLU A 308 3.17 1.51 15.13
CA GLU A 308 3.73 2.75 15.65
C GLU A 308 3.63 3.88 14.62
N ASP A 309 3.42 5.10 15.10
CA ASP A 309 3.40 6.31 14.27
C ASP A 309 4.85 6.78 14.00
N TYR A 310 5.16 7.07 12.73
CA TYR A 310 6.50 7.46 12.27
C TYR A 310 6.48 8.66 11.33
#